data_20405ba6ca2bff955056e3227ebbc906
#
_entry.id   20405ba6ca2bff955056e3227ebbc906
#
_cell.length_a   1.000
_cell.length_b   1.000
_cell.length_c   1.000
_cell.angle_alpha   90.00
_cell.angle_beta   90.00
_cell.angle_gamma   90.00
#
_symmetry.space_group_name_H-M   'P 1'
#
loop_
_entity.id
_entity.type
_entity.pdbx_description
1 polymer ?
#
loop_
_entity_poly.entity_id
_entity_poly.type
_entity_poly.pdbx_seq_one_letter_code
_entity_poly.pdbx_strand_id
1 'polypeptide(L)'
;MGYSWGISEEVGKSVRLLEMFNFEGIKNLNEYLNEKIYKKFENLNLINQNNECSEFSYCPIILGVSFLDQIEKIEKIKTINFSKIAYPLLFLPFLSRSSEVIGKKIFFKFEKNEFLLNINVNISTNLLNKNCPNIANNVEVKILENNDNFNEQDWKSLYQLSEKTFVEETESLKKGAAGAGLTDND
;
A
#
# COMPACT_ATOMS: atom_id res chain seq x y z
N MET A 1 22.96 -4.79 -11.01
CA MET A 1 21.77 -4.03 -11.38
C MET A 1 21.78 -2.57 -10.95
N GLY A 2 22.69 -2.16 -10.08
CA GLY A 2 22.85 -0.77 -9.67
C GLY A 2 21.84 -0.26 -8.63
N TYR A 3 20.93 -1.12 -8.11
CA TYR A 3 20.09 -0.76 -6.98
C TYR A 3 20.91 -0.71 -5.70
N SER A 4 20.58 0.25 -4.82
CA SER A 4 21.15 0.30 -3.48
C SER A 4 20.74 -0.93 -2.66
N TRP A 5 21.48 -1.22 -1.60
CA TRP A 5 21.17 -2.35 -0.72
C TRP A 5 19.75 -2.24 -0.13
N GLY A 6 19.35 -1.05 0.33
CA GLY A 6 18.02 -0.83 0.89
C GLY A 6 16.89 -1.11 -0.12
N ILE A 7 17.04 -0.70 -1.39
CA ILE A 7 16.05 -1.02 -2.43
C ILE A 7 16.01 -2.53 -2.69
N SER A 8 17.16 -3.20 -2.70
CA SER A 8 17.21 -4.65 -2.90
C SER A 8 16.52 -5.41 -1.77
N GLU A 9 16.65 -4.95 -0.53
CA GLU A 9 15.93 -5.49 0.64
C GLU A 9 14.42 -5.31 0.49
N GLU A 10 13.97 -4.12 0.10
CA GLU A 10 12.54 -3.83 -0.12
C GLU A 10 11.95 -4.68 -1.26
N VAL A 11 12.71 -4.93 -2.31
CA VAL A 11 12.30 -5.85 -3.39
C VAL A 11 12.16 -7.28 -2.85
N GLY A 12 13.07 -7.74 -2.00
CA GLY A 12 12.98 -9.05 -1.37
C GLY A 12 11.71 -9.21 -0.52
N LYS A 13 11.38 -8.21 0.29
CA LYS A 13 10.13 -8.15 1.08
C LYS A 13 8.90 -8.15 0.16
N SER A 14 8.96 -7.39 -0.93
CA SER A 14 7.90 -7.28 -1.93
C SER A 14 7.62 -8.60 -2.62
N VAL A 15 8.67 -9.32 -3.04
CA VAL A 15 8.55 -10.65 -3.65
C VAL A 15 7.94 -11.64 -2.67
N ARG A 16 8.39 -11.65 -1.41
CA ARG A 16 7.79 -12.50 -0.36
C ARG A 16 6.29 -12.23 -0.21
N LEU A 17 5.86 -10.97 -0.21
CA LEU A 17 4.44 -10.62 -0.14
C LEU A 17 3.66 -11.20 -1.33
N LEU A 18 4.17 -11.06 -2.55
CA LEU A 18 3.55 -11.61 -3.75
C LEU A 18 3.41 -13.15 -3.67
N GLU A 19 4.44 -13.85 -3.18
CA GLU A 19 4.36 -15.30 -2.98
C GLU A 19 3.30 -15.69 -1.95
N MET A 20 3.15 -14.94 -0.85
CA MET A 20 2.11 -15.18 0.16
C MET A 20 0.70 -15.11 -0.44
N PHE A 21 0.48 -14.26 -1.45
CA PHE A 21 -0.78 -14.13 -2.20
C PHE A 21 -0.81 -14.96 -3.49
N ASN A 22 0.20 -15.78 -3.72
CA ASN A 22 0.30 -16.66 -4.90
C ASN A 22 0.34 -15.91 -6.25
N PHE A 23 1.01 -14.75 -6.29
CA PHE A 23 1.17 -13.91 -7.49
C PHE A 23 2.50 -14.15 -8.22
N GLU A 24 3.17 -15.27 -8.00
CA GLU A 24 4.41 -15.65 -8.69
C GLU A 24 5.49 -14.55 -8.70
N GLY A 25 5.73 -13.96 -7.52
CA GLY A 25 6.64 -12.82 -7.36
C GLY A 25 8.08 -13.13 -7.79
N ILE A 26 8.60 -14.31 -7.45
CA ILE A 26 9.95 -14.77 -7.86
C ILE A 26 10.04 -14.87 -9.38
N LYS A 27 9.03 -15.45 -10.03
CA LYS A 27 8.99 -15.59 -11.49
C LYS A 27 8.97 -14.23 -12.15
N ASN A 28 8.06 -13.35 -11.75
CA ASN A 28 7.96 -11.99 -12.30
C ASN A 28 9.26 -11.20 -12.13
N LEU A 29 9.90 -11.27 -10.96
CA LEU A 29 11.17 -10.60 -10.73
C LEU A 29 12.28 -11.19 -11.63
N ASN A 30 12.37 -12.52 -11.73
CA ASN A 30 13.39 -13.19 -12.55
C ASN A 30 13.23 -12.81 -14.04
N GLU A 31 12.03 -12.85 -14.58
CA GLU A 31 11.75 -12.45 -15.95
C GLU A 31 12.08 -10.98 -16.17
N TYR A 32 11.61 -10.09 -15.30
CA TYR A 32 11.93 -8.65 -15.35
C TYR A 32 13.43 -8.39 -15.39
N LEU A 33 14.21 -9.10 -14.55
CA LEU A 33 15.65 -8.92 -14.46
C LEU A 33 16.38 -9.48 -15.68
N ASN A 34 15.86 -10.50 -16.33
CA ASN A 34 16.46 -11.11 -17.53
C ASN A 34 16.15 -10.33 -18.81
N GLU A 35 15.07 -9.59 -18.88
CA GLU A 35 14.71 -8.78 -20.05
C GLU A 35 15.62 -7.54 -20.24
N LYS A 36 16.62 -7.36 -19.39
CA LYS A 36 17.63 -6.27 -19.49
C LYS A 36 17.03 -4.86 -19.62
N ILE A 37 15.85 -4.63 -19.08
CA ILE A 37 15.23 -3.31 -19.01
C ILE A 37 15.93 -2.50 -17.89
N TYR A 38 17.24 -2.32 -18.03
CA TYR A 38 18.02 -1.57 -17.04
C TYR A 38 17.97 -0.09 -17.35
N LYS A 39 17.25 0.64 -16.51
CA LYS A 39 17.48 2.07 -16.38
C LYS A 39 18.24 2.32 -15.08
N LYS A 40 19.14 3.29 -15.09
CA LYS A 40 19.76 3.82 -13.87
C LYS A 40 18.64 4.22 -12.91
N PHE A 41 18.83 3.93 -11.62
CA PHE A 41 17.88 4.38 -10.61
C PHE A 41 17.83 5.91 -10.62
N GLU A 42 16.66 6.46 -10.87
CA GLU A 42 16.35 7.87 -10.80
C GLU A 42 15.03 8.04 -10.05
N ASN A 43 15.01 8.95 -9.07
CA ASN A 43 13.74 9.26 -8.39
C ASN A 43 12.78 9.92 -9.38
N LEU A 44 11.57 9.36 -9.48
CA LEU A 44 10.52 9.90 -10.32
C LEU A 44 9.74 10.97 -9.54
N ASN A 45 9.49 12.11 -10.16
CA ASN A 45 8.56 13.10 -9.64
C ASN A 45 7.15 12.80 -10.19
N LEU A 46 6.37 12.05 -9.43
CA LEU A 46 5.05 11.58 -9.86
C LEU A 46 3.96 12.66 -9.80
N ILE A 47 4.23 13.77 -9.13
CA ILE A 47 3.26 14.86 -8.93
C ILE A 47 3.24 15.81 -10.13
N ASN A 48 4.42 16.10 -10.70
CA ASN A 48 4.58 17.15 -11.71
C ASN A 48 4.84 16.61 -13.12
N GLN A 49 4.97 15.28 -13.28
CA GLN A 49 5.20 14.66 -14.58
C GLN A 49 3.87 14.26 -15.22
N ASN A 50 3.81 14.41 -16.55
CA ASN A 50 2.72 13.82 -17.32
C ASN A 50 2.95 12.31 -17.49
N ASN A 51 2.46 11.53 -16.54
CA ASN A 51 2.66 10.08 -16.48
C ASN A 51 1.88 9.32 -17.58
N GLU A 52 0.96 9.99 -18.27
CA GLU A 52 0.14 9.40 -19.32
C GLU A 52 0.82 9.37 -20.70
N CYS A 53 1.90 10.16 -20.88
CA CYS A 53 2.56 10.34 -22.18
C CYS A 53 3.92 9.64 -22.31
N SER A 54 4.25 8.69 -21.44
CA SER A 54 5.52 7.97 -21.52
C SER A 54 5.52 6.96 -22.66
N GLU A 55 6.48 7.08 -23.59
CA GLU A 55 6.72 6.07 -24.64
C GLU A 55 7.27 4.77 -24.07
N PHE A 56 7.97 4.83 -22.93
CA PHE A 56 8.63 3.71 -22.28
C PHE A 56 7.81 3.22 -21.07
N SER A 57 7.90 1.92 -20.80
CA SER A 57 7.33 1.33 -19.60
C SER A 57 8.06 1.80 -18.34
N TYR A 58 7.34 2.18 -17.30
CA TYR A 58 7.92 2.42 -15.99
C TYR A 58 8.51 1.15 -15.39
N CYS A 59 9.71 1.28 -14.80
CA CYS A 59 10.28 0.24 -13.95
C CYS A 59 9.41 0.09 -12.70
N PRO A 60 8.87 -1.10 -12.39
CA PRO A 60 7.95 -1.28 -11.27
C PRO A 60 8.60 -1.02 -9.90
N ILE A 61 9.91 -1.25 -9.80
CA ILE A 61 10.69 -1.05 -8.57
C ILE A 61 10.91 0.44 -8.32
N ILE A 62 11.43 1.18 -9.33
CA ILE A 62 11.67 2.62 -9.22
C ILE A 62 10.36 3.36 -9.00
N LEU A 63 9.33 3.00 -9.76
CA LEU A 63 7.99 3.55 -9.62
C LEU A 63 7.45 3.28 -8.22
N GLY A 64 7.61 2.06 -7.70
CA GLY A 64 7.14 1.65 -6.39
C GLY A 64 7.78 2.44 -5.26
N VAL A 65 9.10 2.58 -5.27
CA VAL A 65 9.83 3.39 -4.28
C VAL A 65 9.38 4.84 -4.37
N SER A 66 9.36 5.43 -5.58
CA SER A 66 8.97 6.83 -5.78
C SER A 66 7.51 7.09 -5.40
N PHE A 67 6.62 6.12 -5.59
CA PHE A 67 5.21 6.20 -5.18
C PHE A 67 5.08 6.20 -3.66
N LEU A 68 5.77 5.30 -2.98
CA LEU A 68 5.76 5.20 -1.52
C LEU A 68 6.34 6.47 -0.88
N ASP A 69 7.45 7.00 -1.41
CA ASP A 69 8.09 8.22 -0.92
C ASP A 69 7.22 9.48 -1.08
N GLN A 70 6.31 9.47 -2.07
CA GLN A 70 5.45 10.62 -2.38
C GLN A 70 3.99 10.42 -1.98
N ILE A 71 3.66 9.35 -1.27
CA ILE A 71 2.27 8.92 -1.04
C ILE A 71 1.41 9.99 -0.36
N GLU A 72 1.92 10.75 0.60
CA GLU A 72 1.19 11.82 1.27
C GLU A 72 0.77 12.96 0.32
N LYS A 73 1.57 13.19 -0.74
CA LYS A 73 1.24 14.17 -1.79
C LYS A 73 0.27 13.58 -2.81
N ILE A 74 0.47 12.31 -3.16
CA ILE A 74 -0.40 11.57 -4.09
C ILE A 74 -1.80 11.42 -3.49
N GLU A 75 -1.91 11.24 -2.18
CA GLU A 75 -3.19 11.19 -1.47
C GLU A 75 -4.08 12.39 -1.77
N LYS A 76 -3.50 13.59 -1.86
CA LYS A 76 -4.24 14.83 -2.16
C LYS A 76 -4.76 14.88 -3.59
N ILE A 77 -4.06 14.22 -4.52
CA ILE A 77 -4.45 14.13 -5.94
C ILE A 77 -5.55 13.08 -6.14
N LYS A 78 -5.62 12.08 -5.26
CA LYS A 78 -6.58 10.97 -5.24
C LYS A 78 -6.46 9.96 -6.40
N THR A 79 -6.09 10.39 -7.58
CA THR A 79 -5.97 9.49 -8.75
C THR A 79 -4.71 9.85 -9.53
N ILE A 80 -3.96 8.84 -9.92
CA ILE A 80 -2.80 8.98 -10.78
C ILE A 80 -2.85 7.89 -11.87
N ASN A 81 -2.53 8.28 -13.11
CA ASN A 81 -2.53 7.38 -14.25
C ASN A 81 -1.11 7.23 -14.79
N PHE A 82 -0.81 6.03 -15.30
CA PHE A 82 0.45 5.73 -15.98
C PHE A 82 0.15 5.11 -17.33
N SER A 83 0.92 5.52 -18.36
CA SER A 83 0.76 4.95 -19.71
C SER A 83 1.09 3.47 -19.74
N LYS A 84 2.25 3.08 -19.21
CA LYS A 84 2.74 1.71 -19.23
C LYS A 84 3.58 1.39 -18.00
N ILE A 85 3.34 0.22 -17.41
CA ILE A 85 4.17 -0.32 -16.31
C ILE A 85 4.65 -1.72 -16.70
N ALA A 86 5.97 -1.95 -16.61
CA ALA A 86 6.53 -3.28 -16.78
C ALA A 86 6.25 -4.13 -15.52
N TYR A 87 5.90 -5.40 -15.72
CA TYR A 87 5.65 -6.36 -14.63
C TYR A 87 4.81 -5.78 -13.49
N PRO A 88 3.56 -5.39 -13.76
CA PRO A 88 2.72 -4.59 -12.84
C PRO A 88 2.50 -5.24 -11.48
N LEU A 89 2.58 -6.57 -11.38
CA LEU A 89 2.50 -7.29 -10.11
C LEU A 89 3.64 -6.92 -9.15
N LEU A 90 4.83 -6.59 -9.66
CA LEU A 90 5.95 -6.13 -8.83
C LEU A 90 5.71 -4.74 -8.20
N PHE A 91 4.74 -4.00 -8.69
CA PHE A 91 4.33 -2.70 -8.14
C PHE A 91 3.34 -2.85 -6.97
N LEU A 92 2.52 -3.92 -6.95
CA LEU A 92 1.48 -4.17 -5.93
C LEU A 92 1.97 -4.04 -4.48
N PRO A 93 3.12 -4.62 -4.07
CA PRO A 93 3.57 -4.54 -2.69
C PRO A 93 3.85 -3.11 -2.21
N PHE A 94 4.34 -2.26 -3.09
CA PHE A 94 4.56 -0.85 -2.77
C PHE A 94 3.24 -0.11 -2.57
N LEU A 95 2.22 -0.42 -3.38
CA LEU A 95 0.87 0.11 -3.19
C LEU A 95 0.24 -0.38 -1.88
N SER A 96 0.45 -1.65 -1.52
CA SER A 96 -0.02 -2.20 -0.25
C SER A 96 0.60 -1.46 0.94
N ARG A 97 1.89 -1.22 0.93
CA ARG A 97 2.56 -0.42 1.96
C ARG A 97 2.12 1.03 1.96
N SER A 98 1.90 1.61 0.79
CA SER A 98 1.34 2.97 0.67
C SER A 98 -0.04 3.07 1.30
N SER A 99 -0.90 2.07 1.11
CA SER A 99 -2.22 1.96 1.76
C SER A 99 -2.10 1.94 3.29
N GLU A 100 -1.12 1.20 3.82
CA GLU A 100 -0.83 1.15 5.26
C GLU A 100 -0.37 2.52 5.80
N VAL A 101 0.56 3.18 5.09
CA VAL A 101 1.11 4.49 5.51
C VAL A 101 0.03 5.57 5.64
N ILE A 102 -0.88 5.65 4.65
CA ILE A 102 -1.94 6.68 4.68
C ILE A 102 -3.23 6.22 5.36
N GLY A 103 -3.32 4.95 5.79
CA GLY A 103 -4.51 4.40 6.42
C GLY A 103 -5.74 4.35 5.50
N LYS A 104 -5.57 4.33 4.18
CA LYS A 104 -6.65 4.33 3.18
C LYS A 104 -6.50 3.20 2.19
N LYS A 105 -7.63 2.75 1.65
CA LYS A 105 -7.63 1.73 0.58
C LYS A 105 -7.08 2.32 -0.72
N ILE A 106 -6.31 1.52 -1.45
CA ILE A 106 -5.82 1.87 -2.79
C ILE A 106 -6.43 0.91 -3.80
N PHE A 107 -7.05 1.46 -4.83
CA PHE A 107 -7.53 0.72 -5.98
C PHE A 107 -6.51 0.83 -7.10
N PHE A 108 -6.13 -0.31 -7.66
CA PHE A 108 -5.15 -0.43 -8.75
C PHE A 108 -5.79 -1.20 -9.89
N LYS A 109 -5.77 -0.61 -11.07
CA LYS A 109 -6.39 -1.18 -12.26
C LYS A 109 -5.49 -1.06 -13.48
N PHE A 110 -5.44 -2.12 -14.28
CA PHE A 110 -4.87 -2.11 -15.61
C PHE A 110 -5.64 -3.11 -16.49
N GLU A 111 -5.99 -2.68 -17.69
CA GLU A 111 -6.84 -3.46 -18.60
C GLU A 111 -8.13 -3.91 -17.89
N LYS A 112 -8.36 -5.21 -17.72
CA LYS A 112 -9.49 -5.81 -16.99
C LYS A 112 -9.12 -6.35 -15.60
N ASN A 113 -7.85 -6.20 -15.20
CA ASN A 113 -7.39 -6.63 -13.89
C ASN A 113 -7.57 -5.51 -12.86
N GLU A 114 -8.20 -5.84 -11.75
CA GLU A 114 -8.51 -4.92 -10.67
C GLU A 114 -8.00 -5.49 -9.34
N PHE A 115 -7.40 -4.62 -8.54
CA PHE A 115 -6.89 -4.95 -7.21
C PHE A 115 -7.34 -3.89 -6.22
N LEU A 116 -7.86 -4.33 -5.10
CA LEU A 116 -8.15 -3.50 -3.94
C LEU A 116 -7.19 -3.87 -2.82
N LEU A 117 -6.38 -2.89 -2.42
CA LEU A 117 -5.38 -3.02 -1.38
C LEU A 117 -5.88 -2.36 -0.11
N ASN A 118 -5.82 -3.08 1.00
CA ASN A 118 -6.33 -2.61 2.29
C ASN A 118 -5.18 -2.39 3.28
N ILE A 119 -5.42 -1.55 4.28
CA ILE A 119 -4.51 -1.17 5.37
C ILE A 119 -3.92 -2.34 6.16
N ASN A 120 -4.55 -3.50 6.16
CA ASN A 120 -4.10 -4.71 6.86
C ASN A 120 -3.38 -5.70 5.94
N VAL A 121 -2.70 -5.23 4.90
CA VAL A 121 -1.99 -6.08 3.94
C VAL A 121 -2.90 -7.13 3.27
N ASN A 122 -4.16 -6.78 3.03
CA ASN A 122 -5.11 -7.61 2.31
C ASN A 122 -5.20 -7.16 0.85
N ILE A 123 -5.17 -8.11 -0.07
CA ILE A 123 -5.31 -7.89 -1.50
C ILE A 123 -6.56 -8.62 -1.99
N SER A 124 -7.55 -7.85 -2.45
CA SER A 124 -8.72 -8.40 -3.14
C SER A 124 -8.57 -8.16 -4.64
N THR A 125 -8.83 -9.15 -5.46
CA THR A 125 -8.65 -9.04 -6.92
C THR A 125 -9.66 -9.88 -7.68
N ASN A 126 -9.95 -9.46 -8.91
CA ASN A 126 -10.68 -10.22 -9.91
C ASN A 126 -9.76 -11.09 -10.80
N LEU A 127 -8.45 -11.09 -10.55
CA LEU A 127 -7.49 -11.89 -11.29
C LEU A 127 -7.67 -13.38 -10.94
N LEU A 128 -8.47 -14.08 -11.74
CA LEU A 128 -8.74 -15.50 -11.57
C LEU A 128 -7.64 -16.41 -12.14
N ASN A 129 -6.97 -15.95 -13.19
CA ASN A 129 -5.87 -16.64 -13.83
C ASN A 129 -4.57 -15.92 -13.53
N LYS A 130 -3.51 -16.68 -13.22
CA LYS A 130 -2.17 -16.13 -12.89
C LYS A 130 -1.48 -15.41 -14.04
N ASN A 131 -2.07 -15.39 -15.24
CA ASN A 131 -1.51 -14.74 -16.43
C ASN A 131 -1.72 -13.23 -16.34
N CYS A 132 -0.71 -12.54 -15.81
CA CYS A 132 -0.61 -11.11 -15.85
C CYS A 132 0.30 -10.69 -17.00
N PRO A 133 -0.02 -9.64 -17.77
CA PRO A 133 0.85 -9.18 -18.86
C PRO A 133 2.18 -8.66 -18.31
N ASN A 134 3.26 -8.90 -19.09
CA ASN A 134 4.58 -8.35 -18.75
C ASN A 134 4.63 -6.82 -18.86
N ILE A 135 3.72 -6.23 -19.63
CA ILE A 135 3.53 -4.79 -19.74
C ILE A 135 2.04 -4.49 -19.61
N ALA A 136 1.69 -3.73 -18.58
CA ALA A 136 0.35 -3.19 -18.41
C ALA A 136 0.24 -1.82 -19.08
N ASN A 137 -0.86 -1.59 -19.80
CA ASN A 137 -1.19 -0.30 -20.41
C ASN A 137 -2.36 0.34 -19.66
N ASN A 138 -2.45 1.68 -19.74
CA ASN A 138 -3.56 2.45 -19.16
C ASN A 138 -3.78 2.10 -17.68
N VAL A 139 -2.74 2.25 -16.91
CA VAL A 139 -2.73 1.89 -15.49
C VAL A 139 -3.30 3.03 -14.66
N GLU A 140 -4.28 2.72 -13.83
CA GLU A 140 -4.91 3.66 -12.91
C GLU A 140 -4.65 3.25 -11.45
N VAL A 141 -4.26 4.22 -10.63
CA VAL A 141 -4.17 4.07 -9.17
C VAL A 141 -5.07 5.12 -8.52
N LYS A 142 -6.03 4.68 -7.72
CA LYS A 142 -6.94 5.55 -6.96
C LYS A 142 -6.80 5.33 -5.48
N ILE A 143 -6.73 6.41 -4.72
CA ILE A 143 -6.85 6.41 -3.28
C ILE A 143 -8.31 6.60 -2.92
N LEU A 144 -8.88 5.64 -2.18
CA LEU A 144 -10.28 5.63 -1.80
C LEU A 144 -10.44 6.23 -0.41
N GLU A 145 -11.45 7.09 -0.24
CA GLU A 145 -11.79 7.59 1.09
C GLU A 145 -12.38 6.47 1.95
N ASN A 146 -12.03 6.47 3.22
CA ASN A 146 -12.65 5.58 4.18
C ASN A 146 -14.03 6.15 4.53
N ASN A 147 -15.06 5.46 4.11
CA ASN A 147 -16.42 5.76 4.53
C ASN A 147 -16.82 4.72 5.58
N ASP A 148 -16.83 5.13 6.83
CA ASP A 148 -17.43 4.33 7.89
C ASP A 148 -18.94 4.38 7.72
N ASN A 149 -19.52 3.24 7.39
CA ASN A 149 -20.96 3.10 7.20
C ASN A 149 -21.49 2.21 8.30
N PHE A 150 -22.10 2.81 9.32
CA PHE A 150 -22.69 2.11 10.44
C PHE A 150 -24.05 2.71 10.78
N ASN A 151 -24.91 1.92 11.39
CA ASN A 151 -26.20 2.37 11.91
C ASN A 151 -25.99 3.12 13.23
N GLU A 152 -26.40 4.38 13.30
CA GLU A 152 -26.25 5.20 14.51
C GLU A 152 -26.98 4.61 15.73
N GLN A 153 -28.11 3.94 15.53
CA GLN A 153 -28.88 3.32 16.64
C GLN A 153 -28.11 2.12 17.21
N ASP A 154 -27.53 1.29 16.33
CA ASP A 154 -26.69 0.17 16.75
C ASP A 154 -25.43 0.66 17.46
N TRP A 155 -24.80 1.70 16.95
CA TRP A 155 -23.66 2.34 17.61
C TRP A 155 -24.00 2.85 19.00
N LYS A 156 -25.10 3.61 19.15
CA LYS A 156 -25.57 4.10 20.45
C LYS A 156 -25.88 2.97 21.43
N SER A 157 -26.50 1.90 20.93
CA SER A 157 -26.80 0.72 21.76
C SER A 157 -25.53 0.03 22.26
N LEU A 158 -24.52 -0.15 21.37
CA LEU A 158 -23.22 -0.70 21.75
C LEU A 158 -22.46 0.21 22.72
N TYR A 159 -22.53 1.53 22.50
CA TYR A 159 -21.93 2.50 23.40
C TYR A 159 -22.53 2.42 24.83
N GLN A 160 -23.86 2.38 24.94
CA GLN A 160 -24.54 2.20 26.23
C GLN A 160 -24.18 0.88 26.91
N LEU A 161 -23.96 -0.19 26.15
CA LEU A 161 -23.47 -1.46 26.70
C LEU A 161 -22.05 -1.34 27.22
N SER A 162 -21.19 -0.61 26.49
CA SER A 162 -19.81 -0.41 26.90
C SER A 162 -19.68 0.43 28.18
N GLU A 163 -20.59 1.41 28.40
CA GLU A 163 -20.62 2.21 29.61
C GLU A 163 -20.79 1.36 30.86
N LYS A 164 -21.50 0.23 30.76
CA LYS A 164 -21.67 -0.72 31.87
C LYS A 164 -20.40 -1.47 32.25
N THR A 165 -19.39 -1.45 31.38
CA THR A 165 -18.09 -2.09 31.62
C THR A 165 -17.11 -1.13 32.28
N PHE A 166 -17.39 0.17 32.30
CA PHE A 166 -16.53 1.14 32.96
C PHE A 166 -16.64 0.99 34.47
N VAL A 167 -15.49 0.83 35.10
CA VAL A 167 -15.40 0.86 36.56
C VAL A 167 -15.39 2.32 36.98
N GLU A 168 -16.16 2.67 38.01
CA GLU A 168 -16.13 4.03 38.58
C GLU A 168 -14.69 4.41 38.95
N GLU A 169 -14.22 5.56 38.47
CA GLU A 169 -12.91 6.10 38.83
C GLU A 169 -12.86 6.41 40.31
N THR A 170 -12.21 5.57 41.08
CA THR A 170 -11.89 5.85 42.47
C THR A 170 -10.53 6.53 42.58
N GLU A 171 -10.30 7.31 43.64
CA GLU A 171 -9.01 7.94 43.96
C GLU A 171 -7.87 6.89 43.97
N SER A 172 -8.17 5.67 44.41
CA SER A 172 -7.18 4.58 44.42
C SER A 172 -6.81 4.08 43.02
N LEU A 173 -7.77 4.05 42.08
CA LEU A 173 -7.52 3.70 40.68
C LEU A 173 -6.71 4.77 39.95
N LYS A 174 -6.99 6.07 40.26
CA LYS A 174 -6.19 7.18 39.72
C LYS A 174 -4.74 7.14 40.17
N LYS A 175 -4.50 6.73 41.41
CA LYS A 175 -3.15 6.60 41.98
C LYS A 175 -2.43 5.31 41.58
N GLY A 176 -3.16 4.28 41.18
CA GLY A 176 -2.63 2.97 40.79
C GLY A 176 -2.59 2.71 39.29
N ALA A 177 -3.03 3.66 38.45
CA ALA A 177 -3.02 3.51 37.01
C ALA A 177 -1.59 3.55 36.48
N ALA A 178 -1.13 2.40 36.01
CA ALA A 178 -0.02 2.17 35.11
C ALA A 178 1.17 3.19 35.23
N GLY A 179 1.98 3.09 36.25
CA GLY A 179 3.21 3.87 36.36
C GLY A 179 3.04 5.35 36.75
N ALA A 180 1.83 5.81 37.07
CA ALA A 180 1.58 7.16 37.55
C ALA A 180 1.69 7.31 39.09
N GLY A 181 2.36 6.37 39.75
CA GLY A 181 2.70 6.50 41.18
C GLY A 181 3.75 7.58 41.40
N LEU A 182 3.56 8.38 42.43
CA LEU A 182 4.50 9.44 42.85
C LEU A 182 5.93 8.95 43.21
N THR A 183 6.21 7.67 43.01
CA THR A 183 7.48 6.98 43.36
C THR A 183 8.30 6.52 42.16
N ASP A 184 7.88 6.81 40.92
CA ASP A 184 8.62 6.42 39.71
C ASP A 184 9.56 7.52 39.17
N ASN A 185 10.00 8.43 40.00
CA ASN A 185 10.96 9.47 39.69
C ASN A 185 12.28 9.27 40.46
N ASP A 186 12.84 8.07 40.43
CA ASP A 186 14.24 7.82 40.82
C ASP A 186 15.10 7.37 39.65
#